data_d67134cf8984281a5af17f13407c6eeb
#
_entry.id   d67134cf8984281a5af17f13407c6eeb
#
_cell.length_a   1.000
_cell.length_b   1.000
_cell.length_c   1.000
_cell.angle_alpha   90.00
_cell.angle_beta   90.00
_cell.angle_gamma   90.00
#
_symmetry.space_group_name_H-M   'P 1'
#
loop_
_entity.id
_entity.type
_entity.pdbx_description
1 polymer ?
#
loop_
_entity_poly.entity_id
_entity_poly.type
_entity_poly.pdbx_seq_one_letter_code
_entity_poly.pdbx_strand_id
1 'polypeptide(L)'
;MALTSEISPYNPQWPLLFTAENRRIAEGFGAELIGTHHIGSTAVPGLSAKPEIDILVVVSEHINEVARSEFMRTLGYVRGTDLSAGHHFYRRDVDGVRTHKIHVCVAGHGQIARMLRF
;
A
#
# COMPACT_ATOMS: atom_id res chain seq x y z
N MET A 1 6.74 -11.80 -14.52
CA MET A 1 7.35 -11.35 -13.26
C MET A 1 7.61 -9.84 -13.33
N ALA A 2 7.13 -9.11 -12.34
CA ALA A 2 7.36 -7.67 -12.31
C ALA A 2 8.81 -7.36 -11.99
N LEU A 3 9.38 -6.39 -12.71
CA LEU A 3 10.70 -5.86 -12.39
C LEU A 3 10.56 -4.78 -11.32
N THR A 4 11.55 -4.68 -10.44
CA THR A 4 11.61 -3.55 -9.51
C THR A 4 12.26 -2.37 -10.21
N SER A 5 11.86 -1.17 -9.82
CA SER A 5 12.47 0.07 -10.32
C SER A 5 13.89 0.21 -9.80
N GLU A 6 14.69 0.98 -10.50
CA GLU A 6 16.01 1.38 -10.01
C GLU A 6 15.87 2.50 -8.98
N ILE A 7 16.88 2.64 -8.10
CA ILE A 7 16.91 3.73 -7.13
C ILE A 7 17.01 5.07 -7.86
N SER A 8 16.14 5.98 -7.51
CA SER A 8 16.06 7.33 -8.07
C SER A 8 16.26 8.37 -6.97
N PRO A 9 16.72 9.59 -7.31
CA PRO A 9 16.71 10.70 -6.35
C PRO A 9 15.29 10.95 -5.84
N TYR A 10 15.18 11.56 -4.66
CA TYR A 10 13.88 11.89 -4.10
C TYR A 10 13.03 12.68 -5.09
N ASN A 11 11.77 12.27 -5.22
CA ASN A 11 10.81 12.93 -6.10
C ASN A 11 9.69 13.55 -5.23
N PRO A 12 9.53 14.90 -5.27
CA PRO A 12 8.47 15.57 -4.50
C PRO A 12 7.06 15.18 -4.93
N GLN A 13 6.91 14.49 -6.07
CA GLN A 13 5.62 13.97 -6.51
C GLN A 13 5.17 12.74 -5.72
N TRP A 14 6.07 12.04 -5.03
CA TRP A 14 5.72 10.83 -4.31
C TRP A 14 4.62 11.04 -3.26
N PRO A 15 4.66 12.08 -2.40
CA PRO A 15 3.54 12.35 -1.50
C PRO A 15 2.22 12.62 -2.23
N LEU A 16 2.27 13.26 -3.39
CA LEU A 16 1.08 13.54 -4.20
C LEU A 16 0.52 12.27 -4.82
N LEU A 17 1.40 11.37 -5.27
CA LEU A 17 1.00 10.07 -5.79
C LEU A 17 0.33 9.24 -4.70
N PHE A 18 0.87 9.27 -3.48
CA PHE A 18 0.24 8.64 -2.33
C PHE A 18 -1.16 9.19 -2.10
N THR A 19 -1.32 10.52 -2.04
CA THR A 19 -2.60 11.15 -1.77
C THR A 19 -3.65 10.77 -2.82
N ALA A 20 -3.27 10.81 -4.08
CA ALA A 20 -4.18 10.45 -5.18
C ALA A 20 -4.61 8.99 -5.09
N GLU A 21 -3.65 8.09 -4.87
CA GLU A 21 -3.96 6.66 -4.80
C GLU A 21 -4.74 6.31 -3.54
N ASN A 22 -4.44 6.96 -2.43
CA ASN A 22 -5.16 6.78 -1.18
C ASN A 22 -6.65 7.05 -1.33
N ARG A 23 -7.02 8.09 -2.08
CA ARG A 23 -8.44 8.40 -2.35
C ARG A 23 -9.11 7.27 -3.10
N ARG A 24 -8.40 6.69 -4.07
CA ARG A 24 -8.94 5.61 -4.89
C ARG A 24 -9.17 4.34 -4.07
N ILE A 25 -8.17 3.94 -3.28
CA ILE A 25 -8.25 2.68 -2.55
C ILE A 25 -9.16 2.75 -1.32
N ALA A 26 -9.23 3.90 -0.65
CA ALA A 26 -10.00 4.05 0.58
C ALA A 26 -11.49 3.72 0.41
N GLU A 27 -12.04 4.00 -0.77
CA GLU A 27 -13.44 3.71 -1.07
C GLU A 27 -13.79 2.22 -0.93
N GLY A 28 -12.81 1.34 -1.15
CA GLY A 28 -13.04 -0.10 -1.09
C GLY A 28 -13.06 -0.69 0.31
N PHE A 29 -12.71 0.09 1.33
CA PHE A 29 -12.62 -0.39 2.70
C PHE A 29 -13.85 -0.08 3.55
N GLY A 30 -14.62 0.94 3.18
CA GLY A 30 -15.85 1.28 3.88
C GLY A 30 -15.69 1.47 5.38
N ALA A 31 -16.61 0.93 6.16
CA ALA A 31 -16.64 1.08 7.61
C ALA A 31 -15.49 0.37 8.34
N GLU A 32 -14.78 -0.54 7.67
CA GLU A 32 -13.62 -1.22 8.25
C GLU A 32 -12.40 -0.30 8.36
N LEU A 33 -12.35 0.75 7.57
CA LEU A 33 -11.19 1.63 7.50
C LEU A 33 -10.98 2.42 8.80
N ILE A 34 -9.81 2.27 9.41
CA ILE A 34 -9.39 3.07 10.56
C ILE A 34 -8.47 4.20 10.10
N GLY A 35 -7.51 3.92 9.22
CA GLY A 35 -6.59 4.93 8.74
C GLY A 35 -5.68 4.42 7.64
N THR A 36 -5.02 5.34 6.96
CA THR A 36 -4.04 5.04 5.92
C THR A 36 -2.79 5.87 6.15
N HIS A 37 -1.64 5.33 5.76
CA HIS A 37 -0.36 5.97 5.97
C HIS A 37 0.57 5.73 4.79
N HIS A 38 1.25 6.78 4.35
CA HIS A 38 2.36 6.64 3.41
C HIS A 38 3.57 6.12 4.19
N ILE A 39 4.06 4.95 3.83
CA ILE A 39 5.18 4.30 4.52
C ILE A 39 6.32 4.01 3.54
N GLY A 40 7.41 3.45 4.06
CA GLY A 40 8.55 3.07 3.26
C GLY A 40 9.42 4.26 2.83
N SER A 41 10.39 3.97 1.97
CA SER A 41 11.43 4.94 1.61
C SER A 41 10.90 6.17 0.88
N THR A 42 9.88 6.03 0.05
CA THR A 42 9.30 7.17 -0.67
C THR A 42 8.53 8.13 0.23
N ALA A 43 8.24 7.72 1.48
CA ALA A 43 7.59 8.58 2.47
C ALA A 43 8.59 9.49 3.19
N VAL A 44 9.89 9.27 3.03
CA VAL A 44 10.94 10.03 3.72
C VAL A 44 11.41 11.19 2.83
N PRO A 45 11.16 12.45 3.21
CA PRO A 45 11.57 13.58 2.40
C PRO A 45 13.09 13.57 2.16
N GLY A 46 13.50 13.80 0.92
CA GLY A 46 14.91 13.88 0.55
C GLY A 46 15.63 12.56 0.35
N LEU A 47 15.01 11.42 0.69
CA LEU A 47 15.65 10.11 0.58
C LEU A 47 15.53 9.57 -0.86
N SER A 48 16.67 9.13 -1.42
CA SER A 48 16.68 8.39 -2.68
C SER A 48 16.07 7.00 -2.46
N ALA A 49 15.24 6.55 -3.37
CA ALA A 49 14.52 5.29 -3.22
C ALA A 49 14.08 4.75 -4.57
N LYS A 50 13.65 3.50 -4.60
CA LYS A 50 12.90 2.98 -5.73
C LYS A 50 11.55 3.71 -5.75
N PRO A 51 11.07 4.14 -6.94
CA PRO A 51 9.81 4.88 -7.04
C PRO A 51 8.59 3.97 -6.90
N GLU A 52 8.50 3.30 -5.76
CA GLU A 52 7.38 2.41 -5.40
C GLU A 52 6.68 3.03 -4.20
N ILE A 53 5.38 3.28 -4.34
CA ILE A 53 4.59 3.88 -3.26
C ILE A 53 4.08 2.77 -2.35
N ASP A 54 4.51 2.80 -1.09
CA ASP A 54 4.06 1.87 -0.07
C ASP A 54 2.98 2.53 0.79
N ILE A 55 1.83 1.87 0.91
CA ILE A 55 0.70 2.37 1.69
C ILE A 55 0.34 1.34 2.74
N LEU A 56 0.24 1.79 3.99
CA LEU A 56 -0.32 1.00 5.08
C LEU A 56 -1.78 1.38 5.24
N VAL A 57 -2.66 0.39 5.19
CA VAL A 57 -4.08 0.54 5.48
C VAL A 57 -4.36 -0.22 6.77
N VAL A 58 -4.88 0.49 7.77
CA VAL A 58 -5.27 -0.12 9.04
C VAL A 58 -6.78 -0.30 9.05
N VAL A 59 -7.23 -1.52 9.32
CA VAL A 59 -8.65 -1.87 9.35
C VAL A 59 -9.02 -2.44 10.72
N SER A 60 -10.31 -2.32 11.08
CA SER A 60 -10.81 -2.93 12.31
C SER A 60 -10.84 -4.45 12.22
N GLU A 61 -11.24 -4.97 11.07
CA GLU A 61 -11.38 -6.39 10.79
C GLU A 61 -11.24 -6.65 9.29
N HIS A 62 -10.99 -7.90 8.91
CA HIS A 62 -10.99 -8.34 7.51
C HIS A 62 -12.33 -9.03 7.17
N ILE A 63 -13.45 -8.31 7.30
CA ILE A 63 -14.78 -8.90 7.10
C ILE A 63 -15.10 -9.09 5.63
N ASN A 64 -14.90 -8.04 4.83
CA ASN A 64 -15.31 -8.01 3.44
C ASN A 64 -14.14 -8.23 2.48
N GLU A 65 -13.29 -9.20 2.76
CA GLU A 65 -12.06 -9.41 1.99
C GLU A 65 -12.34 -9.70 0.51
N VAL A 66 -13.37 -10.50 0.20
CA VAL A 66 -13.69 -10.84 -1.19
C VAL A 66 -14.11 -9.60 -1.96
N ALA A 67 -15.04 -8.82 -1.41
CA ALA A 67 -15.49 -7.58 -2.05
C ALA A 67 -14.35 -6.56 -2.17
N ARG A 68 -13.52 -6.46 -1.15
CA ARG A 68 -12.34 -5.59 -1.14
C ARG A 68 -11.38 -5.99 -2.27
N SER A 69 -11.06 -7.28 -2.39
CA SER A 69 -10.14 -7.76 -3.41
C SER A 69 -10.68 -7.53 -4.82
N GLU A 70 -11.98 -7.71 -5.03
CA GLU A 70 -12.62 -7.39 -6.29
C GLU A 70 -12.49 -5.91 -6.63
N PHE A 71 -12.74 -5.03 -5.66
CA PHE A 71 -12.58 -3.59 -5.85
C PHE A 71 -11.14 -3.24 -6.19
N MET A 72 -10.17 -3.76 -5.43
CA MET A 72 -8.75 -3.49 -5.67
C MET A 72 -8.33 -3.96 -7.06
N ARG A 73 -8.87 -5.07 -7.53
CA ARG A 73 -8.58 -5.57 -8.88
C ARG A 73 -9.03 -4.57 -9.94
N THR A 74 -10.18 -3.90 -9.75
CA THR A 74 -10.63 -2.87 -10.70
C THR A 74 -9.67 -1.69 -10.78
N LEU A 75 -8.87 -1.46 -9.74
CA LEU A 75 -7.85 -0.40 -9.70
C LEU A 75 -6.50 -0.87 -10.23
N GLY A 76 -6.38 -2.12 -10.65
CA GLY A 76 -5.14 -2.68 -11.18
C GLY A 76 -4.28 -3.42 -10.15
N TYR A 77 -4.79 -3.66 -8.95
CA TYR A 77 -4.07 -4.39 -7.92
C TYR A 77 -4.28 -5.90 -8.00
N VAL A 78 -3.26 -6.64 -7.63
CA VAL A 78 -3.29 -8.10 -7.50
C VAL A 78 -3.09 -8.45 -6.03
N ARG A 79 -3.95 -9.32 -5.51
CA ARG A 79 -3.82 -9.84 -4.15
C ARG A 79 -2.57 -10.71 -4.07
N GLY A 80 -1.65 -10.37 -3.20
CA GLY A 80 -0.48 -11.17 -2.91
C GLY A 80 -0.71 -12.16 -1.77
N THR A 81 0.31 -12.92 -1.45
CA THR A 81 0.30 -13.82 -0.30
C THR A 81 0.29 -13.02 1.00
N ASP A 82 -0.42 -13.49 2.02
CA ASP A 82 -0.38 -12.87 3.34
C ASP A 82 1.05 -12.88 3.87
N LEU A 83 1.50 -11.75 4.38
CA LEU A 83 2.84 -11.65 4.94
C LEU A 83 2.90 -12.22 6.36
N SER A 84 1.77 -12.20 7.05
CA SER A 84 1.55 -12.84 8.35
C SER A 84 0.05 -12.87 8.62
N ALA A 85 -0.38 -13.53 9.68
CA ALA A 85 -1.79 -13.55 10.07
C ALA A 85 -2.30 -12.11 10.28
N GLY A 86 -3.39 -11.74 9.62
CA GLY A 86 -3.96 -10.40 9.70
C GLY A 86 -3.25 -9.33 8.89
N HIS A 87 -2.21 -9.69 8.12
CA HIS A 87 -1.46 -8.77 7.28
C HIS A 87 -1.61 -9.18 5.81
N HIS A 88 -2.58 -8.58 5.14
CA HIS A 88 -2.86 -8.81 3.73
C HIS A 88 -2.03 -7.88 2.85
N PHE A 89 -1.82 -8.27 1.60
CA PHE A 89 -0.93 -7.54 0.71
C PHE A 89 -1.52 -7.46 -0.70
N TYR A 90 -1.39 -6.29 -1.30
CA TYR A 90 -1.72 -6.05 -2.71
C TYR A 90 -0.57 -5.35 -3.39
N ARG A 91 -0.39 -5.62 -4.69
CA ARG A 91 0.61 -4.92 -5.50
C ARG A 91 0.00 -4.48 -6.82
N ARG A 92 0.55 -3.43 -7.36
CA ARG A 92 0.19 -2.95 -8.70
C ARG A 92 1.45 -2.81 -9.53
N ASP A 93 1.40 -3.32 -10.76
CA ASP A 93 2.47 -3.21 -11.73
C ASP A 93 1.92 -2.46 -12.95
N VAL A 94 2.73 -1.58 -13.54
CA VAL A 94 2.40 -0.87 -14.76
C VAL A 94 3.53 -1.13 -15.75
N ASP A 95 3.18 -1.68 -16.91
CA ASP A 95 4.15 -2.06 -17.96
C ASP A 95 5.26 -2.97 -17.42
N GLY A 96 4.90 -3.91 -16.56
CA GLY A 96 5.82 -4.87 -15.97
C GLY A 96 6.68 -4.34 -14.83
N VAL A 97 6.47 -3.08 -14.40
CA VAL A 97 7.24 -2.47 -13.33
C VAL A 97 6.34 -2.23 -12.12
N ARG A 98 6.80 -2.62 -10.95
CA ARG A 98 6.05 -2.40 -9.70
C ARG A 98 6.00 -0.92 -9.37
N THR A 99 4.78 -0.41 -9.12
CA THR A 99 4.55 1.00 -8.79
C THR A 99 4.00 1.20 -7.39
N HIS A 100 3.19 0.25 -6.89
CA HIS A 100 2.51 0.39 -5.60
C HIS A 100 2.51 -0.92 -4.83
N LYS A 101 2.64 -0.81 -3.50
CA LYS A 101 2.48 -1.94 -2.56
C LYS A 101 1.55 -1.48 -1.45
N ILE A 102 0.50 -2.25 -1.21
CA ILE A 102 -0.52 -1.93 -0.21
C ILE A 102 -0.49 -3.00 0.87
N HIS A 103 -0.23 -2.59 2.09
CA HIS A 103 -0.26 -3.45 3.27
C HIS A 103 -1.55 -3.18 4.01
N VAL A 104 -2.35 -4.21 4.26
CA VAL A 104 -3.61 -4.08 4.99
C VAL A 104 -3.49 -4.88 6.28
N CYS A 105 -3.42 -4.18 7.40
CA CYS A 105 -3.24 -4.79 8.71
C CYS A 105 -4.44 -4.52 9.60
N VAL A 106 -4.86 -5.54 10.36
CA VAL A 106 -5.88 -5.35 11.38
C VAL A 106 -5.27 -4.53 12.53
N ALA A 107 -6.10 -3.67 13.15
CA ALA A 107 -5.67 -2.83 14.27
C ALA A 107 -5.04 -3.70 15.37
N GLY A 108 -3.93 -3.22 15.91
CA GLY A 108 -3.17 -3.96 16.93
C GLY A 108 -2.12 -4.91 16.38
N HIS A 109 -2.07 -5.11 15.05
CA HIS A 109 -1.05 -5.96 14.44
C HIS A 109 0.36 -5.41 14.70
N GLY A 110 1.30 -6.27 15.10
CA GLY A 110 2.65 -5.85 15.47
C GLY A 110 3.45 -5.18 14.35
N GLN A 111 3.15 -5.47 13.08
CA GLN A 111 3.84 -4.86 11.95
C GLN A 111 3.49 -3.38 11.74
N ILE A 112 2.35 -2.92 12.27
CA ILE A 112 1.94 -1.51 12.12
C ILE A 112 2.99 -0.58 12.69
N ALA A 113 3.42 -0.82 13.93
CA ALA A 113 4.43 0.02 14.57
C ALA A 113 5.75 0.03 13.82
N ARG A 114 6.16 -1.13 13.28
CA ARG A 114 7.39 -1.25 12.50
C ARG A 114 7.33 -0.45 11.21
N MET A 115 6.21 -0.53 10.50
CA MET A 115 6.03 0.19 9.25
C MET A 115 5.95 1.70 9.44
N LEU A 116 5.45 2.17 10.58
CA LEU A 116 5.34 3.59 10.88
C LEU A 116 6.65 4.22 11.39
N ARG A 117 7.66 3.43 11.71
CA ARG A 117 8.94 3.92 12.23
C ARG A 117 9.85 4.54 11.20
N PHE A 118 9.60 4.29 9.96
CA PHE A 118 10.53 4.71 8.90
C PHE A 118 10.71 6.20 8.79
#